data_9e1b24766564f9f661ffbe5f6517faaf
#
_entry.id   9e1b24766564f9f661ffbe5f6517faaf
#
_cell.length_a   1.000
_cell.length_b   1.000
_cell.length_c   1.000
_cell.angle_alpha   90.00
_cell.angle_beta   90.00
_cell.angle_gamma   90.00
#
_symmetry.space_group_name_H-M   'P 1'
#
loop_
_entity.id
_entity.type
_entity.pdbx_description
1 polymer ?
#
loop_
_entity_poly.entity_id
_entity_poly.type
_entity_poly.pdbx_seq_one_letter_code
_entity_poly.pdbx_strand_id
1 'polypeptide(L)'
;MKYLIISDIHGSAKYLKLALQAYDDLKCDKIIILGDILYHGPRNDLPEEYAPKECIALLNPLSSNIEAVCGNCDAEVDQMVLSFKIDTPHFTSLNGKDVYLTHGHHLDLVPDNANIVLYGHTHISIIEQKDNCIMINPGSISIPKGDKINSFAVCDDNNLITIYDFNYHKKDEIKLW
;
A
#
# COMPACT_ATOMS: atom_id res chain seq x y z
N MET A 1 -7.16 -10.96 -11.86
CA MET A 1 -6.23 -9.81 -11.92
C MET A 1 -5.22 -9.90 -10.79
N LYS A 2 -4.03 -9.37 -11.01
CA LYS A 2 -2.97 -9.33 -10.00
C LYS A 2 -2.76 -7.89 -9.52
N TYR A 3 -2.71 -7.69 -8.23
CA TYR A 3 -2.60 -6.37 -7.59
C TYR A 3 -1.28 -6.24 -6.85
N LEU A 4 -0.51 -5.18 -7.13
CA LEU A 4 0.55 -4.73 -6.25
C LEU A 4 -0.08 -3.89 -5.14
N ILE A 5 0.26 -4.14 -3.88
CA ILE A 5 -0.25 -3.42 -2.71
C ILE A 5 0.94 -2.82 -1.98
N ILE A 6 0.98 -1.49 -1.92
CA ILE A 6 2.06 -0.72 -1.29
C ILE A 6 1.50 0.31 -0.31
N SER A 7 2.30 0.72 0.63
CA SER A 7 1.95 1.75 1.63
C SER A 7 3.17 2.54 2.05
N ASP A 8 2.92 3.73 2.60
CA ASP A 8 3.92 4.52 3.30
C ASP A 8 5.17 4.77 2.45
N ILE A 9 4.93 5.35 1.25
CA ILE A 9 5.95 5.72 0.25
C ILE A 9 6.79 6.89 0.75
N HIS A 10 6.12 7.86 1.41
CA HIS A 10 6.73 9.04 2.02
C HIS A 10 7.69 9.80 1.10
N GLY A 11 7.39 9.84 -0.20
CA GLY A 11 8.17 10.59 -1.19
C GLY A 11 9.52 9.99 -1.56
N SER A 12 9.80 8.73 -1.23
CA SER A 12 11.01 8.03 -1.65
C SER A 12 10.92 7.58 -3.10
N ALA A 13 11.63 8.27 -3.99
CA ALA A 13 11.71 7.87 -5.40
C ALA A 13 12.45 6.55 -5.58
N LYS A 14 13.47 6.27 -4.77
CA LYS A 14 14.22 5.01 -4.80
C LYS A 14 13.29 3.80 -4.61
N TYR A 15 12.57 3.77 -3.50
CA TYR A 15 11.75 2.61 -3.18
C TYR A 15 10.49 2.54 -4.03
N LEU A 16 9.97 3.69 -4.50
CA LEU A 16 8.89 3.68 -5.48
C LEU A 16 9.33 3.05 -6.81
N LYS A 17 10.53 3.37 -7.31
CA LYS A 17 11.09 2.71 -8.52
C LYS A 17 11.20 1.20 -8.34
N LEU A 18 11.67 0.74 -7.17
CA LEU A 18 11.74 -0.69 -6.86
C LEU A 18 10.35 -1.33 -6.81
N ALA A 19 9.36 -0.65 -6.25
CA ALA A 19 7.99 -1.14 -6.23
C ALA A 19 7.37 -1.22 -7.64
N LEU A 20 7.64 -0.22 -8.49
CA LEU A 20 7.19 -0.23 -9.89
C LEU A 20 7.94 -1.29 -10.71
N GLN A 21 9.22 -1.55 -10.42
CA GLN A 21 9.94 -2.69 -11.01
C GLN A 21 9.27 -4.02 -10.61
N ALA A 22 8.86 -4.17 -9.33
CA ALA A 22 8.14 -5.36 -8.89
C ALA A 22 6.75 -5.48 -9.55
N TYR A 23 6.06 -4.35 -9.80
CA TYR A 23 4.81 -4.31 -10.56
C TYR A 23 4.98 -4.94 -11.95
N ASP A 24 6.06 -4.56 -12.66
CA ASP A 24 6.35 -5.08 -14.00
C ASP A 24 6.85 -6.54 -13.96
N ASP A 25 7.80 -6.87 -13.08
CA ASP A 25 8.40 -8.21 -12.97
C ASP A 25 7.35 -9.28 -12.61
N LEU A 26 6.46 -8.95 -11.68
CA LEU A 26 5.40 -9.84 -11.23
C LEU A 26 4.16 -9.78 -12.12
N LYS A 27 4.16 -8.91 -13.15
CA LYS A 27 3.06 -8.71 -14.10
C LYS A 27 1.75 -8.40 -13.38
N CYS A 28 1.78 -7.40 -12.52
CA CYS A 28 0.59 -6.91 -11.85
C CYS A 28 -0.24 -6.04 -12.81
N ASP A 29 -1.55 -6.09 -12.67
CA ASP A 29 -2.51 -5.35 -13.50
C ASP A 29 -2.88 -4.01 -12.87
N LYS A 30 -2.88 -3.94 -11.53
CA LYS A 30 -3.32 -2.80 -10.73
C LYS A 30 -2.38 -2.54 -9.56
N ILE A 31 -2.42 -1.31 -9.05
CA ILE A 31 -1.67 -0.87 -7.87
C ILE A 31 -2.67 -0.36 -6.83
N ILE A 32 -2.57 -0.84 -5.60
CA ILE A 32 -3.28 -0.29 -4.45
C ILE A 32 -2.27 0.44 -3.58
N ILE A 33 -2.54 1.71 -3.28
CA ILE A 33 -1.72 2.55 -2.40
C ILE A 33 -2.51 2.85 -1.13
N LEU A 34 -1.99 2.41 0.00
CA LEU A 34 -2.66 2.53 1.30
C LEU A 34 -2.28 3.83 2.05
N GLY A 35 -1.99 4.91 1.31
CA GLY A 35 -1.75 6.25 1.84
C GLY A 35 -0.29 6.57 2.15
N ASP A 36 -0.07 7.80 2.63
CA ASP A 36 1.22 8.41 2.95
C ASP A 36 2.18 8.41 1.76
N ILE A 37 1.75 9.12 0.68
CA ILE A 37 2.36 9.01 -0.65
C ILE A 37 3.57 9.93 -0.79
N LEU A 38 3.41 11.24 -0.60
CA LEU A 38 4.42 12.24 -0.98
C LEU A 38 5.19 12.83 0.20
N TYR A 39 4.53 13.07 1.32
CA TYR A 39 5.14 13.73 2.47
C TYR A 39 5.73 12.71 3.46
N HIS A 40 6.98 12.97 3.91
CA HIS A 40 7.66 12.08 4.85
C HIS A 40 7.03 12.08 6.26
N GLY A 41 6.26 13.12 6.62
CA GLY A 41 5.70 13.32 7.95
C GLY A 41 6.70 13.93 8.94
N PRO A 42 6.23 14.72 9.93
CA PRO A 42 7.12 15.48 10.81
C PRO A 42 7.85 14.62 11.85
N ARG A 43 7.46 13.35 12.00
CA ARG A 43 8.03 12.41 12.99
C ARG A 43 9.05 11.44 12.40
N ASN A 44 9.19 11.42 11.07
CA ASN A 44 10.09 10.51 10.38
C ASN A 44 11.31 11.25 9.85
N ASP A 45 12.45 10.57 9.83
CA ASP A 45 13.59 11.04 9.05
C ASP A 45 13.26 10.98 7.56
N LEU A 46 13.98 11.77 6.76
CA LEU A 46 13.82 11.69 5.30
C LEU A 46 14.20 10.29 4.78
N PRO A 47 13.32 9.64 4.01
CA PRO A 47 13.68 8.38 3.40
C PRO A 47 14.75 8.57 2.32
N GLU A 48 15.40 7.48 1.96
CA GLU A 48 16.40 7.50 0.88
C GLU A 48 15.77 8.03 -0.42
N GLU A 49 16.52 8.89 -1.12
CA GLU A 49 16.07 9.60 -2.33
C GLU A 49 14.69 10.25 -2.16
N TYR A 50 14.52 11.03 -1.10
CA TYR A 50 13.31 11.83 -0.91
C TYR A 50 13.15 12.84 -2.05
N ALA A 51 12.25 12.55 -2.97
CA ALA A 51 12.01 13.33 -4.18
C ALA A 51 10.53 13.27 -4.59
N PRO A 52 9.62 13.97 -3.86
CA PRO A 52 8.17 13.91 -4.12
C PRO A 52 7.78 14.23 -5.57
N LYS A 53 8.45 15.20 -6.21
CA LYS A 53 8.20 15.52 -7.63
C LYS A 53 8.52 14.37 -8.57
N GLU A 54 9.52 13.57 -8.25
CA GLU A 54 9.87 12.37 -9.02
C GLU A 54 8.82 11.28 -8.78
N CYS A 55 8.34 11.12 -7.53
CA CYS A 55 7.24 10.21 -7.24
C CYS A 55 5.99 10.55 -8.04
N ILE A 56 5.64 11.84 -8.15
CA ILE A 56 4.52 12.31 -8.99
C ILE A 56 4.73 11.92 -10.46
N ALA A 57 5.93 12.15 -10.99
CA ALA A 57 6.26 11.83 -12.39
C ALA A 57 6.21 10.31 -12.67
N LEU A 58 6.52 9.47 -11.68
CA LEU A 58 6.45 8.01 -11.77
C LEU A 58 5.01 7.48 -11.68
N LEU A 59 4.18 8.05 -10.79
CA LEU A 59 2.82 7.55 -10.53
C LEU A 59 1.79 8.03 -11.56
N ASN A 60 1.85 9.29 -12.00
CA ASN A 60 0.84 9.87 -12.87
C ASN A 60 0.61 9.13 -14.20
N PRO A 61 1.64 8.60 -14.88
CA PRO A 61 1.43 7.78 -16.09
C PRO A 61 0.63 6.50 -15.85
N LEU A 62 0.61 6.01 -14.61
CA LEU A 62 -0.08 4.78 -14.19
C LEU A 62 -1.45 5.05 -13.56
N SER A 63 -1.93 6.29 -13.58
CA SER A 63 -3.12 6.75 -12.86
C SER A 63 -4.37 5.90 -13.09
N SER A 64 -4.58 5.37 -14.31
CA SER A 64 -5.71 4.49 -14.65
C SER A 64 -5.65 3.11 -13.97
N ASN A 65 -4.48 2.73 -13.46
CA ASN A 65 -4.24 1.44 -12.80
C ASN A 65 -4.07 1.57 -11.28
N ILE A 66 -4.15 2.79 -10.75
CA ILE A 66 -3.96 3.08 -9.32
C ILE A 66 -5.31 3.28 -8.63
N GLU A 67 -5.49 2.62 -7.51
CA GLU A 67 -6.51 2.89 -6.49
C GLU A 67 -5.79 3.26 -5.19
N ALA A 68 -6.16 4.40 -4.58
CA ALA A 68 -5.45 4.91 -3.42
C ALA A 68 -6.40 5.42 -2.34
N VAL A 69 -6.02 5.21 -1.07
CA VAL A 69 -6.68 5.83 0.09
C VAL A 69 -5.78 6.87 0.74
N CYS A 70 -6.40 7.85 1.37
CA CYS A 70 -5.72 8.96 2.04
C CYS A 70 -5.08 8.48 3.35
N GLY A 71 -3.80 8.77 3.53
CA GLY A 71 -3.08 8.59 4.77
C GLY A 71 -3.10 9.87 5.64
N ASN A 72 -2.50 9.79 6.81
CA ASN A 72 -2.45 10.93 7.73
C ASN A 72 -1.39 11.99 7.33
N CYS A 73 -0.46 11.65 6.45
CA CYS A 73 0.51 12.59 5.90
C CYS A 73 0.10 13.14 4.53
N ASP A 74 -0.92 12.57 3.88
CA ASP A 74 -1.42 13.08 2.61
C ASP A 74 -2.21 14.37 2.83
N ALA A 75 -1.98 15.35 1.99
CA ALA A 75 -2.59 16.66 2.07
C ALA A 75 -3.50 16.94 0.88
N GLU A 76 -4.42 17.90 1.04
CA GLU A 76 -5.30 18.34 -0.06
C GLU A 76 -4.51 18.77 -1.31
N VAL A 77 -3.32 19.34 -1.13
CA VAL A 77 -2.44 19.75 -2.21
C VAL A 77 -1.90 18.55 -3.02
N ASP A 78 -1.79 17.36 -2.42
CA ASP A 78 -1.32 16.17 -3.13
C ASP A 78 -2.32 15.75 -4.21
N GLN A 79 -3.64 15.93 -3.95
CA GLN A 79 -4.68 15.70 -4.94
C GLN A 79 -4.61 16.66 -6.14
N MET A 80 -3.97 17.82 -5.99
CA MET A 80 -3.80 18.78 -7.09
C MET A 80 -2.70 18.37 -8.08
N VAL A 81 -1.79 17.49 -7.67
CA VAL A 81 -0.61 17.07 -8.45
C VAL A 81 -0.62 15.61 -8.87
N LEU A 82 -1.40 14.77 -8.20
CA LEU A 82 -1.59 13.36 -8.55
C LEU A 82 -2.81 13.21 -9.49
N SER A 83 -2.63 12.45 -10.57
CA SER A 83 -3.65 12.26 -11.63
C SER A 83 -4.66 11.16 -11.32
N PHE A 84 -4.57 10.53 -10.16
CA PHE A 84 -5.55 9.58 -9.62
C PHE A 84 -6.15 10.12 -8.34
N LYS A 85 -7.32 9.61 -7.97
CA LYS A 85 -8.01 10.04 -6.76
C LYS A 85 -7.38 9.41 -5.52
N ILE A 86 -7.14 10.22 -4.50
CA ILE A 86 -6.82 9.76 -3.15
C ILE A 86 -8.13 9.75 -2.37
N ASP A 87 -8.70 8.58 -2.19
CA ASP A 87 -10.05 8.42 -1.62
C ASP A 87 -10.03 8.33 -0.08
N THR A 88 -11.18 8.58 0.53
CA THR A 88 -11.43 8.17 1.91
C THR A 88 -11.45 6.63 2.01
N PRO A 89 -11.31 6.04 3.21
CA PRO A 89 -11.45 4.59 3.39
C PRO A 89 -12.76 4.06 2.81
N HIS A 90 -12.69 2.96 2.06
CA HIS A 90 -13.84 2.41 1.34
C HIS A 90 -13.69 0.91 1.07
N PHE A 91 -14.80 0.27 0.68
CA PHE A 91 -14.77 -1.09 0.15
C PHE A 91 -14.42 -1.08 -1.34
N THR A 92 -13.59 -2.04 -1.73
CA THR A 92 -13.30 -2.38 -3.13
C THR A 92 -13.41 -3.88 -3.34
N SER A 93 -13.34 -4.33 -4.59
CA SER A 93 -13.39 -5.76 -4.91
C SER A 93 -12.07 -6.23 -5.50
N LEU A 94 -11.39 -7.14 -4.82
CA LEU A 94 -10.22 -7.85 -5.34
C LEU A 94 -10.64 -9.24 -5.82
N ASN A 95 -10.71 -9.44 -7.13
CA ASN A 95 -11.09 -10.72 -7.76
C ASN A 95 -12.40 -11.32 -7.19
N GLY A 96 -13.39 -10.46 -6.92
CA GLY A 96 -14.69 -10.86 -6.37
C GLY A 96 -14.74 -11.02 -4.85
N LYS A 97 -13.70 -10.59 -4.13
CA LYS A 97 -13.66 -10.53 -2.67
C LYS A 97 -13.81 -9.08 -2.23
N ASP A 98 -14.76 -8.80 -1.35
CA ASP A 98 -14.93 -7.47 -0.76
C ASP A 98 -13.82 -7.22 0.25
N VAL A 99 -13.06 -6.16 0.02
CA VAL A 99 -11.90 -5.76 0.82
C VAL A 99 -12.07 -4.31 1.24
N TYR A 100 -11.87 -4.01 2.51
CA TYR A 100 -11.87 -2.64 3.01
C TYR A 100 -10.47 -2.06 2.94
N LEU A 101 -10.31 -0.94 2.25
CA LEU A 101 -9.07 -0.19 2.14
C LEU A 101 -9.08 0.96 3.13
N THR A 102 -8.04 1.07 3.93
CA THR A 102 -7.81 2.20 4.84
C THR A 102 -6.31 2.44 5.01
N HIS A 103 -5.94 3.65 5.43
CA HIS A 103 -4.54 3.86 5.82
C HIS A 103 -4.21 3.22 7.18
N GLY A 104 -5.17 3.13 8.09
CA GLY A 104 -5.00 2.45 9.37
C GLY A 104 -4.73 3.37 10.57
N HIS A 105 -4.67 4.68 10.40
CA HIS A 105 -4.56 5.63 11.52
C HIS A 105 -5.85 5.77 12.35
N HIS A 106 -6.95 5.20 11.86
CA HIS A 106 -8.25 5.12 12.50
C HIS A 106 -8.86 3.72 12.32
N LEU A 107 -8.20 2.68 12.83
CA LEU A 107 -8.71 1.30 12.77
C LEU A 107 -10.00 1.09 13.59
N ASP A 108 -10.26 1.97 14.55
CA ASP A 108 -11.51 2.03 15.32
C ASP A 108 -12.74 2.39 14.46
N LEU A 109 -12.54 2.94 13.26
CA LEU A 109 -13.59 3.27 12.30
C LEU A 109 -13.81 2.21 11.22
N VAL A 110 -13.08 1.09 11.27
CA VAL A 110 -13.29 -0.02 10.33
C VAL A 110 -14.69 -0.60 10.55
N PRO A 111 -15.52 -0.76 9.50
CA PRO A 111 -16.86 -1.30 9.66
C PRO A 111 -16.88 -2.74 10.16
N ASP A 112 -17.83 -3.09 11.03
CA ASP A 112 -17.96 -4.43 11.61
C ASP A 112 -18.17 -5.54 10.57
N ASN A 113 -18.66 -5.18 9.37
CA ASN A 113 -18.83 -6.11 8.25
C ASN A 113 -17.59 -6.25 7.35
N ALA A 114 -16.48 -5.60 7.67
CA ALA A 114 -15.22 -5.75 6.94
C ALA A 114 -14.52 -7.05 7.35
N ASN A 115 -14.59 -8.07 6.49
CA ASN A 115 -13.95 -9.36 6.75
C ASN A 115 -12.49 -9.41 6.27
N ILE A 116 -12.09 -8.50 5.38
CA ILE A 116 -10.73 -8.36 4.88
C ILE A 116 -10.40 -6.86 4.88
N VAL A 117 -9.30 -6.49 5.54
CA VAL A 117 -8.86 -5.10 5.66
C VAL A 117 -7.40 -5.01 5.20
N LEU A 118 -7.14 -4.14 4.23
CA LEU A 118 -5.80 -3.72 3.84
C LEU A 118 -5.51 -2.36 4.48
N TYR A 119 -4.39 -2.26 5.19
CA TYR A 119 -4.02 -1.03 5.90
C TYR A 119 -2.50 -0.80 5.93
N GLY A 120 -2.06 0.42 6.17
CA GLY A 120 -0.66 0.85 6.28
C GLY A 120 -0.33 1.42 7.66
N HIS A 121 0.23 2.64 7.69
CA HIS A 121 0.45 3.50 8.85
C HIS A 121 1.46 3.00 9.89
N THR A 122 1.42 1.73 10.26
CA THR A 122 2.31 1.19 11.29
C THR A 122 3.73 0.96 10.78
N HIS A 123 3.91 0.91 9.46
CA HIS A 123 5.14 0.54 8.75
C HIS A 123 5.67 -0.86 9.10
N ILE A 124 4.82 -1.71 9.66
CA ILE A 124 5.15 -3.09 10.04
C ILE A 124 4.37 -4.04 9.16
N SER A 125 5.08 -4.87 8.41
CA SER A 125 4.43 -5.90 7.59
C SER A 125 3.87 -7.00 8.49
N ILE A 126 2.57 -7.27 8.35
CA ILE A 126 1.88 -8.26 9.17
C ILE A 126 0.61 -8.79 8.49
N ILE A 127 0.32 -10.05 8.68
CA ILE A 127 -0.98 -10.67 8.41
C ILE A 127 -1.52 -11.20 9.72
N GLU A 128 -2.67 -10.69 10.13
CA GLU A 128 -3.35 -11.13 11.36
C GLU A 128 -4.75 -11.60 11.02
N GLN A 129 -5.16 -12.72 11.59
CA GLN A 129 -6.54 -13.19 11.54
C GLN A 129 -7.13 -13.12 12.93
N LYS A 130 -8.15 -12.31 13.11
CA LYS A 130 -8.90 -12.17 14.38
C LYS A 130 -10.36 -12.43 14.11
N ASP A 131 -10.93 -13.41 14.77
CA ASP A 131 -12.32 -13.82 14.58
C ASP A 131 -12.65 -14.06 13.10
N ASN A 132 -13.52 -13.24 12.53
CA ASN A 132 -13.93 -13.31 11.13
C ASN A 132 -13.26 -12.25 10.23
N CYS A 133 -12.24 -11.55 10.73
CA CYS A 133 -11.55 -10.49 9.99
C CYS A 133 -10.08 -10.83 9.75
N ILE A 134 -9.64 -10.68 8.50
CA ILE A 134 -8.23 -10.72 8.11
C ILE A 134 -7.73 -9.30 8.00
N MET A 135 -6.70 -8.97 8.76
CA MET A 135 -6.01 -7.67 8.75
C MET A 135 -4.65 -7.82 8.08
N ILE A 136 -4.40 -7.07 7.02
CA ILE A 136 -3.17 -7.19 6.22
C ILE A 136 -2.52 -5.83 6.08
N ASN A 137 -1.26 -5.74 6.51
CA ASN A 137 -0.42 -4.57 6.30
C ASN A 137 0.81 -4.98 5.48
N PRO A 138 1.05 -4.41 4.30
CA PRO A 138 2.22 -4.75 3.49
C PRO A 138 3.53 -4.24 4.10
N GLY A 139 3.48 -3.41 5.16
CA GLY A 139 4.61 -2.65 5.66
C GLY A 139 4.83 -1.36 4.87
N SER A 140 5.92 -0.65 5.16
CA SER A 140 6.35 0.51 4.40
C SER A 140 7.35 0.11 3.32
N ILE A 141 7.18 0.66 2.12
CA ILE A 141 8.20 0.47 1.07
C ILE A 141 9.47 1.28 1.34
N SER A 142 9.43 2.35 2.15
CA SER A 142 10.55 3.30 2.29
C SER A 142 11.14 3.42 3.69
N ILE A 143 10.31 3.44 4.72
CA ILE A 143 10.72 3.64 6.13
C ILE A 143 10.12 2.56 7.05
N PRO A 144 10.51 1.28 6.85
CA PRO A 144 9.96 0.16 7.60
C PRO A 144 10.29 0.24 9.09
N LYS A 145 9.38 -0.27 9.90
CA LYS A 145 9.54 -0.48 11.34
C LYS A 145 9.54 -1.98 11.67
N GLY A 146 9.65 -2.31 12.94
CA GLY A 146 9.71 -3.71 13.36
C GLY A 146 11.03 -4.36 12.95
N ASP A 147 11.00 -5.27 11.99
CA ASP A 147 12.18 -5.95 11.44
C ASP A 147 13.04 -5.06 10.53
N LYS A 148 12.55 -3.84 10.21
CA LYS A 148 13.23 -2.85 9.34
C LYS A 148 13.48 -3.34 7.91
N ILE A 149 12.63 -4.22 7.41
CA ILE A 149 12.69 -4.72 6.05
C ILE A 149 11.63 -4.02 5.20
N ASN A 150 12.06 -3.31 4.16
CA ASN A 150 11.18 -2.71 3.17
C ASN A 150 10.36 -3.80 2.48
N SER A 151 9.05 -3.62 2.39
CA SER A 151 8.15 -4.67 1.94
C SER A 151 6.95 -4.13 1.18
N PHE A 152 6.35 -5.00 0.39
CA PHE A 152 5.13 -4.81 -0.35
C PHE A 152 4.33 -6.11 -0.38
N ALA A 153 3.06 -6.06 -0.75
CA ALA A 153 2.27 -7.27 -0.94
C ALA A 153 1.78 -7.41 -2.39
N VAL A 154 1.48 -8.64 -2.77
CA VAL A 154 0.83 -8.96 -4.05
C VAL A 154 -0.37 -9.85 -3.79
N CYS A 155 -1.52 -9.46 -4.31
CA CYS A 155 -2.68 -10.33 -4.41
C CYS A 155 -2.73 -10.92 -5.81
N ASP A 156 -2.63 -12.24 -5.93
CA ASP A 156 -2.68 -12.91 -7.23
C ASP A 156 -4.12 -13.19 -7.69
N ASP A 157 -4.27 -13.71 -8.90
CA ASP A 157 -5.56 -14.06 -9.52
C ASP A 157 -6.29 -15.24 -8.83
N ASN A 158 -5.59 -15.96 -7.95
CA ASN A 158 -6.15 -16.99 -7.09
C ASN A 158 -6.53 -16.48 -5.69
N ASN A 159 -6.47 -15.18 -5.44
CA ASN A 159 -6.70 -14.56 -4.12
C ASN A 159 -5.68 -14.97 -3.05
N LEU A 160 -4.47 -15.33 -3.44
CA LEU A 160 -3.36 -15.48 -2.51
C LEU A 160 -2.70 -14.10 -2.34
N ILE A 161 -2.66 -13.59 -1.11
CA ILE A 161 -1.89 -12.40 -0.76
C ILE A 161 -0.57 -12.85 -0.16
N THR A 162 0.53 -12.39 -0.76
CA THR A 162 1.89 -12.67 -0.30
C THR A 162 2.62 -11.37 -0.03
N ILE A 163 3.25 -11.24 1.13
CA ILE A 163 4.15 -10.13 1.46
C ILE A 163 5.57 -10.52 1.09
N TYR A 164 6.24 -9.64 0.34
CA TYR A 164 7.62 -9.79 -0.12
C TYR A 164 8.52 -8.66 0.39
N ASP A 165 9.81 -8.95 0.52
CA ASP A 165 10.85 -7.93 0.50
C ASP A 165 11.22 -7.57 -0.96
N PHE A 166 12.09 -6.56 -1.16
CA PHE A 166 12.53 -6.17 -2.51
C PHE A 166 13.57 -7.11 -3.16
N ASN A 167 13.96 -8.19 -2.48
CA ASN A 167 14.70 -9.31 -3.07
C ASN A 167 13.76 -10.47 -3.44
N TYR A 168 12.44 -10.24 -3.37
CA TYR A 168 11.39 -11.23 -3.62
C TYR A 168 11.40 -12.41 -2.64
N HIS A 169 12.00 -12.26 -1.45
CA HIS A 169 11.83 -13.26 -0.41
C HIS A 169 10.45 -13.10 0.21
N LYS A 170 9.73 -14.21 0.29
CA LYS A 170 8.42 -14.25 0.95
C LYS A 170 8.60 -14.06 2.46
N LYS A 171 7.87 -13.09 3.01
CA LYS A 171 7.81 -12.84 4.45
C LYS A 171 6.61 -13.51 5.09
N ASP A 172 5.45 -13.44 4.44
CA ASP A 172 4.20 -14.00 4.94
C ASP A 172 3.21 -14.22 3.79
N GLU A 173 2.19 -15.04 3.98
CA GLU A 173 1.13 -15.21 2.99
C GLU A 173 -0.19 -15.68 3.60
N ILE A 174 -1.31 -15.32 2.96
CA ILE A 174 -2.64 -15.78 3.30
C ILE A 174 -3.49 -15.96 2.05
N LYS A 175 -4.27 -17.03 2.05
CA LYS A 175 -5.31 -17.25 1.04
C LYS A 175 -6.61 -16.61 1.48
N LEU A 176 -7.14 -15.70 0.67
CA LEU A 176 -8.49 -15.17 0.88
C LEU A 176 -9.51 -16.21 0.42
N TRP A 177 -10.49 -16.50 1.25
CA TRP A 177 -11.55 -17.48 0.96
C TRP A 177 -12.70 -16.92 0.12
#